data_8b475fd605a0c6f8470e6c5147799da6
#
_entry.id   8b475fd605a0c6f8470e6c5147799da6
#
_cell.length_a   1.000
_cell.length_b   1.000
_cell.length_c   1.000
_cell.angle_alpha   90.00
_cell.angle_beta   90.00
_cell.angle_gamma   90.00
#
_symmetry.space_group_name_H-M   'P 1'
#
loop_
_entity.id
_entity.type
_entity.pdbx_description
1 polymer ?
#
loop_
_entity_poly.entity_id
_entity_poly.type
_entity_poly.pdbx_seq_one_letter_code
_entity_poly.pdbx_strand_id
1 'polypeptide(L)' 'EGFLTLTSKGMEIAERIYERHVVLTDMLIALGVEEETAREDACRIEHDLSDVTFERIKEHMRRQEKQ' A
#
# COMPACT_ATOMS: atom_id res chain seq x y z
N GLU A 1 -5.51 -12.14 21.88
CA GLU A 1 -4.93 -11.89 21.24
C GLU A 1 -3.63 -12.10 21.39
N GLY A 2 -3.20 -12.46 22.27
CA GLY A 2 -1.90 -12.69 22.49
C GLY A 2 -1.18 -13.41 21.48
N PHE A 3 -1.87 -13.91 20.61
CA PHE A 3 -1.18 -14.54 19.62
C PHE A 3 -0.29 -13.63 18.93
N LEU A 4 -0.44 -12.40 19.09
CA LEU A 4 0.45 -11.54 18.43
C LEU A 4 1.70 -11.43 19.18
N THR A 5 2.69 -12.06 18.70
CA THR A 5 3.97 -11.95 19.33
C THR A 5 4.86 -11.00 18.63
N LEU A 6 4.32 -10.25 17.71
CA LEU A 6 5.13 -9.25 17.01
C LEU A 6 5.52 -8.14 17.96
N THR A 7 6.75 -7.71 17.87
CA THR A 7 7.19 -6.55 18.64
C THR A 7 6.57 -5.33 18.00
N SER A 8 6.59 -4.22 18.71
CA SER A 8 6.08 -2.97 18.16
C SER A 8 6.75 -2.65 16.83
N LYS A 9 8.05 -2.87 16.80
CA LYS A 9 8.80 -2.56 15.60
C LYS A 9 8.39 -3.46 14.44
N GLY A 10 8.18 -4.73 14.73
CA GLY A 10 7.75 -5.65 13.71
C GLY A 10 6.38 -5.31 13.16
N MET A 11 5.51 -4.87 14.05
CA MET A 11 4.18 -4.47 13.61
C MET A 11 4.22 -3.23 12.73
N GLU A 12 5.08 -2.29 13.07
CA GLU A 12 5.23 -1.09 12.26
C GLU A 12 5.64 -1.43 10.85
N ILE A 13 6.61 -2.32 10.72
CA ILE A 13 7.10 -2.69 9.40
C ILE A 13 6.01 -3.39 8.60
N ALA A 14 5.31 -4.30 9.24
CA ALA A 14 4.23 -5.03 8.57
C ALA A 14 3.12 -4.10 8.12
N GLU A 15 2.77 -3.15 8.96
CA GLU A 15 1.72 -2.21 8.63
C GLU A 15 2.12 -1.33 7.45
N ARG A 16 3.38 -0.91 7.42
CA ARG A 16 3.84 -0.06 6.32
C ARG A 16 3.81 -0.80 5.00
N ILE A 17 4.24 -2.04 5.00
CA ILE A 17 4.23 -2.83 3.78
C ILE A 17 2.80 -3.09 3.34
N TYR A 18 1.95 -3.41 4.27
CA TYR A 18 0.56 -3.66 3.94
C TYR A 18 -0.11 -2.41 3.40
N GLU A 19 0.19 -1.26 4.01
CA GLU A 19 -0.38 -0.01 3.55
C GLU A 19 0.05 0.29 2.13
N ARG A 20 1.33 0.06 1.82
CA ARG A 20 1.80 0.29 0.46
C ARG A 20 1.07 -0.60 -0.52
N HIS A 21 0.89 -1.86 -0.14
CA HIS A 21 0.22 -2.80 -1.01
C HIS A 21 -1.21 -2.36 -1.30
N VAL A 22 -1.94 -1.98 -0.28
CA VAL A 22 -3.33 -1.58 -0.44
C VAL A 22 -3.44 -0.30 -1.27
N VAL A 23 -2.65 0.70 -0.94
CA VAL A 23 -2.72 1.98 -1.63
C VAL A 23 -2.35 1.82 -3.09
N LEU A 24 -1.28 1.09 -3.37
CA LEU A 24 -0.85 0.91 -4.75
C LEU A 24 -1.84 0.08 -5.54
N THR A 25 -2.41 -0.95 -4.92
CA THR A 25 -3.43 -1.74 -5.59
C THR A 25 -4.63 -0.88 -5.95
N ASP A 26 -5.09 -0.09 -5.00
CA ASP A 26 -6.24 0.79 -5.24
C ASP A 26 -5.94 1.80 -6.35
N MET A 27 -4.73 2.33 -6.36
CA MET A 27 -4.36 3.28 -7.38
C MET A 27 -4.43 2.66 -8.76
N LEU A 28 -3.87 1.47 -8.90
CA LEU A 28 -3.86 0.80 -10.19
C LEU A 28 -5.26 0.45 -10.64
N ILE A 29 -6.10 0.01 -9.72
CA ILE A 29 -7.49 -0.28 -10.07
C ILE A 29 -8.20 1.00 -10.52
N ALA A 30 -7.92 2.11 -9.86
CA ALA A 30 -8.52 3.38 -10.24
C ALA A 30 -8.10 3.80 -11.64
N LEU A 31 -6.91 3.39 -12.05
CA LEU A 31 -6.43 3.68 -13.40
C LEU A 31 -7.05 2.77 -14.46
N GLY A 32 -7.74 1.75 -14.02
CA GLY A 32 -8.35 0.82 -14.95
C GLY A 32 -7.66 -0.53 -15.04
N VAL A 33 -6.69 -0.77 -14.17
CA VAL A 33 -5.99 -2.04 -14.17
C VAL A 33 -6.86 -3.10 -13.49
N GLU A 34 -6.88 -4.28 -14.05
CA GLU A 34 -7.64 -5.38 -13.48
C GLU A 34 -7.14 -5.70 -12.06
N GLU A 35 -8.04 -6.11 -11.19
CA GLU A 35 -7.71 -6.31 -9.78
C GLU A 35 -6.53 -7.26 -9.59
N GLU A 36 -6.56 -8.38 -10.27
CA GLU A 36 -5.50 -9.36 -10.10
C GLU A 36 -4.16 -8.83 -10.57
N THR A 37 -4.15 -8.17 -11.72
CA THR A 37 -2.94 -7.56 -12.24
C THR A 37 -2.47 -6.44 -11.33
N ALA A 38 -3.42 -5.67 -10.80
CA ALA A 38 -3.08 -4.58 -9.90
C ALA A 38 -2.37 -5.09 -8.66
N ARG A 39 -2.84 -6.20 -8.12
CA ARG A 39 -2.22 -6.77 -6.94
C ARG A 39 -0.81 -7.26 -7.22
N GLU A 40 -0.62 -7.89 -8.36
CA GLU A 40 0.70 -8.38 -8.71
C GLU A 40 1.67 -7.25 -8.92
N ASP A 41 1.24 -6.23 -9.64
CA ASP A 41 2.10 -5.08 -9.90
C ASP A 41 2.38 -4.31 -8.64
N ALA A 42 1.38 -4.15 -7.78
CA ALA A 42 1.58 -3.46 -6.52
C ALA A 42 2.63 -4.17 -5.68
N CYS A 43 2.61 -5.50 -5.70
CA CYS A 43 3.58 -6.27 -4.95
C CYS A 43 5.00 -5.99 -5.42
N ARG A 44 5.16 -5.79 -6.72
CA ARG A 44 6.47 -5.48 -7.27
C ARG A 44 6.87 -4.05 -6.97
N ILE A 45 5.96 -3.13 -7.16
CA ILE A 45 6.26 -1.72 -7.00
C ILE A 45 6.56 -1.37 -5.55
N GLU A 46 5.86 -2.02 -4.63
CA GLU A 46 5.99 -1.64 -3.23
C GLU A 46 7.41 -1.79 -2.72
N HIS A 47 8.21 -2.63 -3.35
CA HIS A 47 9.59 -2.82 -2.93
C HIS A 47 10.55 -1.84 -3.56
N ASP A 48 10.18 -1.28 -4.69
CA ASP A 48 11.07 -0.39 -5.43
C ASP A 48 10.72 1.08 -5.27
N LEU A 49 9.63 1.36 -4.62
CA LEU A 49 9.13 2.72 -4.52
C LEU A 49 9.75 3.45 -3.34
N SER A 50 10.19 4.69 -3.58
CA SER A 50 10.74 5.48 -2.48
C SER A 50 9.62 5.96 -1.57
N ASP A 51 10.00 6.29 -0.34
CA ASP A 51 9.01 6.78 0.62
C ASP A 51 8.37 8.08 0.15
N VAL A 52 9.17 8.94 -0.46
CA VAL A 52 8.66 10.22 -0.94
C VAL A 52 7.56 10.02 -1.97
N THR A 53 7.83 9.17 -2.95
CA THR A 53 6.86 8.91 -3.99
C THR A 53 5.61 8.25 -3.41
N PHE A 54 5.79 7.32 -2.50
CA PHE A 54 4.65 6.64 -1.91
C PHE A 54 3.77 7.62 -1.15
N GLU A 55 4.38 8.53 -0.39
CA GLU A 55 3.60 9.50 0.36
C GLU A 55 2.76 10.37 -0.56
N ARG A 56 3.31 10.74 -1.71
CA ARG A 56 2.55 11.52 -2.67
C ARG A 56 1.39 10.75 -3.23
N ILE A 57 1.61 9.49 -3.55
CA ILE A 57 0.55 8.64 -4.06
C ILE A 57 -0.55 8.47 -3.01
N LYS A 58 -0.14 8.22 -1.77
CA LYS A 58 -1.09 8.04 -0.69
C LYS A 58 -1.95 9.28 -0.50
N GLU A 59 -1.31 10.43 -0.57
CA GLU A 59 -2.02 11.69 -0.41
C GLU A 59 -3.03 11.89 -1.53
N HIS A 60 -2.63 11.56 -2.75
CA HIS A 60 -3.52 11.68 -3.90
C HIS A 60 -4.74 10.78 -3.75
N MET A 61 -4.53 9.54 -3.36
CA MET A 61 -5.63 8.60 -3.18
C MET A 61 -6.55 9.03 -2.06
N ARG A 62 -5.98 9.58 -1.00
CA ARG A 62 -6.78 10.06 0.11
C ARG A 62 -7.69 11.19 -0.31
N ARG A 63 -7.19 12.09 -1.16
CA ARG A 63 -8.02 13.18 -1.65
C ARG A 63 -9.18 12.67 -2.47
N GLN A 64 -8.94 11.68 -3.29
CA GLN A 64 -10.01 11.13 -4.12
C GLN A 64 -11.05 10.46 -3.27
N GLU A 65 -10.64 9.82 -2.20
CA GLU A 65 -11.58 9.18 -1.32
C GLU A 65 -12.56 10.15 -0.70
N LYS A 66 -12.10 11.35 -0.43
CA LYS A 66 -12.94 12.32 0.24
C LYS A 66 -13.98 12.92 -0.66
N GLN A 67 -13.92 12.63 -1.92
CA GLN A 67 -14.94 13.09 -2.81
C GLN A 67 -16.01 12.06 -2.98
#